data_10786c43695b829c2e02120f84df56ee
#
_entry.id   10786c43695b829c2e02120f84df56ee
#
_cell.length_a   1.000
_cell.length_b   1.000
_cell.length_c   1.000
_cell.angle_alpha   90.00
_cell.angle_beta   90.00
_cell.angle_gamma   90.00
#
_symmetry.space_group_name_H-M   'P 1'
#
loop_
_entity.id
_entity.type
_entity.pdbx_description
1 polymer ?
#
loop_
_entity_poly.entity_id
_entity_poly.type
_entity_poly.pdbx_seq_one_letter_code
_entity_poly.pdbx_strand_id
1 'polypeptide(L)'
;MNVKKKFEKNIFTEVIEDKPPKNQTEKEENINNEINNNKEQNENKIDIIKGKSSEDIKNSQKNQKIVKKIKEISSQDFISIEELRNICWKGIPSEDPLIRAECWKILLGLYPLKKELKNSVIQRKKDEYLDMCNVYSNALKNPEEVMNEEELKIYRQIQKDNPRTMPESSLFQNNKIQYMLTRVLYIWSLRHPASGYVQGFNDLCIPFFIVYFLEKFPEKNIDTILKLDENEFKKLSEDTLTEIETTIYFSLTKLLDRIQTNYTINQPGITKMIKKMELIVEKVDPKLYEYLKKFEIDYVQFCFRWMNCFLIREFPVKLILRLWDAYFSEEKGFSEFHLYVCACLLLTFSEKLKAMTEFQELIVFLQNLPTANWTIEDMDMLLAKSYSIKVLYSNSIILKSDGKNQ
;
A
#
# COMPACT_ATOMS: atom_id res chain seq x y z
N MET A 1 -24.10 19.34 -79.92
CA MET A 1 -25.48 19.59 -80.38
C MET A 1 -26.24 20.10 -79.16
N ASN A 2 -26.43 21.39 -79.09
CA ASN A 2 -27.69 22.13 -79.32
C ASN A 2 -28.71 21.81 -78.17
N VAL A 3 -29.39 22.73 -77.50
CA VAL A 3 -29.68 24.14 -77.60
C VAL A 3 -30.48 24.51 -76.38
N LYS A 4 -30.13 25.52 -75.64
CA LYS A 4 -30.78 26.84 -75.49
C LYS A 4 -32.25 26.90 -75.09
N LYS A 5 -32.51 27.78 -74.10
CA LYS A 5 -33.59 28.79 -74.00
C LYS A 5 -34.79 28.34 -73.13
N LYS A 6 -35.52 29.18 -72.32
CA LYS A 6 -35.56 30.64 -72.15
C LYS A 6 -36.53 30.94 -70.96
N PHE A 7 -36.28 32.01 -70.21
CA PHE A 7 -37.16 33.07 -69.68
C PHE A 7 -38.61 32.68 -69.29
N GLU A 8 -39.19 33.14 -68.24
CA GLU A 8 -39.45 34.52 -67.77
C GLU A 8 -40.05 34.53 -66.33
N LYS A 9 -39.70 35.57 -65.59
CA LYS A 9 -40.38 36.39 -64.59
C LYS A 9 -41.71 35.92 -63.95
N ASN A 10 -41.83 35.97 -62.60
CA ASN A 10 -42.83 36.85 -62.00
C ASN A 10 -42.37 37.23 -60.56
N ILE A 11 -42.57 38.51 -60.29
CA ILE A 11 -42.31 39.27 -59.09
C ILE A 11 -43.48 39.03 -58.10
N PHE A 12 -43.21 38.65 -56.84
CA PHE A 12 -44.05 39.03 -55.72
C PHE A 12 -43.18 39.28 -54.48
N THR A 13 -43.29 40.47 -53.97
CA THR A 13 -42.78 41.02 -52.71
C THR A 13 -43.32 40.23 -51.54
N GLU A 14 -42.41 39.63 -50.68
CA GLU A 14 -42.72 39.27 -49.31
C GLU A 14 -41.71 39.85 -48.34
N VAL A 15 -42.23 40.38 -47.30
CA VAL A 15 -41.61 41.12 -46.22
C VAL A 15 -40.58 40.23 -45.50
N ILE A 16 -39.35 40.68 -45.38
CA ILE A 16 -38.30 40.04 -44.61
C ILE A 16 -38.49 40.48 -43.15
N GLU A 17 -38.98 39.56 -42.28
CA GLU A 17 -38.83 39.66 -40.85
C GLU A 17 -37.38 39.21 -40.50
N ASP A 18 -36.58 40.11 -39.99
CA ASP A 18 -35.25 39.83 -39.44
C ASP A 18 -35.36 38.96 -38.16
N LYS A 19 -34.97 37.69 -38.27
CA LYS A 19 -34.66 36.86 -37.11
C LYS A 19 -33.19 36.99 -36.77
N PRO A 20 -32.79 37.28 -35.48
CA PRO A 20 -31.39 37.37 -35.14
C PRO A 20 -30.69 35.99 -35.21
N PRO A 21 -29.36 35.94 -35.45
CA PRO A 21 -28.63 34.70 -35.68
C PRO A 21 -28.54 33.86 -34.41
N LYS A 22 -28.91 32.57 -34.51
CA LYS A 22 -28.97 31.56 -33.44
C LYS A 22 -27.65 31.28 -32.68
N ASN A 23 -26.54 31.92 -33.05
CA ASN A 23 -25.21 31.63 -32.52
C ASN A 23 -24.76 32.53 -31.35
N GLN A 24 -25.52 33.51 -30.95
CA GLN A 24 -25.15 34.36 -29.79
C GLN A 24 -25.77 33.85 -28.47
N THR A 25 -26.97 33.30 -28.49
CA THR A 25 -27.66 32.78 -27.30
C THR A 25 -27.00 31.52 -26.72
N GLU A 26 -26.52 30.60 -27.57
CA GLU A 26 -25.80 29.40 -27.11
C GLU A 26 -24.42 29.69 -26.50
N LYS A 27 -23.74 30.77 -26.96
CA LYS A 27 -22.48 31.21 -26.36
C LYS A 27 -22.68 31.90 -25.02
N GLU A 28 -23.72 32.69 -24.86
CA GLU A 28 -24.03 33.37 -23.61
C GLU A 28 -24.57 32.40 -22.56
N GLU A 29 -25.36 31.38 -22.92
CA GLU A 29 -25.77 30.30 -22.01
C GLU A 29 -24.59 29.42 -21.57
N ASN A 30 -23.65 29.07 -22.44
CA ASN A 30 -22.46 28.32 -22.06
C ASN A 30 -21.53 29.12 -21.16
N ILE A 31 -21.34 30.41 -21.40
CA ILE A 31 -20.52 31.29 -20.52
C ILE A 31 -21.19 31.46 -19.16
N ASN A 32 -22.52 31.61 -19.10
CA ASN A 32 -23.25 31.73 -17.85
C ASN A 32 -23.26 30.41 -17.06
N ASN A 33 -23.29 29.26 -17.72
CA ASN A 33 -23.18 27.94 -17.08
C ASN A 33 -21.76 27.69 -16.56
N GLU A 34 -20.71 28.12 -17.25
CA GLU A 34 -19.33 28.04 -16.74
C GLU A 34 -19.09 29.00 -15.56
N ILE A 35 -19.68 30.21 -15.59
CA ILE A 35 -19.60 31.16 -14.46
C ILE A 35 -20.36 30.66 -13.25
N ASN A 36 -21.53 30.06 -13.42
CA ASN A 36 -22.31 29.48 -12.32
C ASN A 36 -21.65 28.24 -11.75
N ASN A 37 -21.12 27.33 -12.57
CA ASN A 37 -20.36 26.18 -12.11
C ASN A 37 -19.07 26.59 -11.36
N ASN A 38 -18.39 27.65 -11.79
CA ASN A 38 -17.23 28.18 -11.08
C ASN A 38 -17.61 28.90 -9.78
N LYS A 39 -18.80 29.52 -9.69
CA LYS A 39 -19.31 30.11 -8.43
C LYS A 39 -19.71 29.02 -7.44
N GLU A 40 -20.47 27.99 -7.84
CA GLU A 40 -20.82 26.86 -6.97
C GLU A 40 -19.58 26.09 -6.49
N GLN A 41 -18.58 25.90 -7.35
CA GLN A 41 -17.31 25.28 -6.94
C GLN A 41 -16.51 26.17 -5.96
N ASN A 42 -16.58 27.48 -6.10
CA ASN A 42 -15.91 28.40 -5.17
C ASN A 42 -16.71 28.57 -3.86
N GLU A 43 -18.02 28.59 -3.87
CA GLU A 43 -18.86 28.61 -2.66
C GLU A 43 -18.72 27.31 -1.88
N ASN A 44 -18.72 26.14 -2.53
CA ASN A 44 -18.43 24.86 -1.89
C ASN A 44 -17.00 24.80 -1.31
N LYS A 45 -16.01 25.39 -1.97
CA LYS A 45 -14.64 25.51 -1.42
C LYS A 45 -14.61 26.43 -0.19
N ILE A 46 -15.34 27.52 -0.19
CA ILE A 46 -15.40 28.50 0.92
C ILE A 46 -16.11 27.89 2.13
N ASP A 47 -17.18 27.10 1.93
CA ASP A 47 -17.90 26.44 3.03
C ASP A 47 -17.12 25.24 3.60
N ILE A 48 -16.36 24.52 2.78
CA ILE A 48 -15.41 23.50 3.24
C ILE A 48 -14.26 24.11 4.07
N ILE A 49 -13.83 25.33 3.75
CA ILE A 49 -12.78 26.04 4.51
C ILE A 49 -13.30 26.60 5.84
N LYS A 50 -14.55 27.02 5.92
CA LYS A 50 -15.16 27.55 7.16
C LYS A 50 -15.38 26.50 8.26
N GLY A 51 -15.40 25.21 7.92
CA GLY A 51 -15.53 24.11 8.87
C GLY A 51 -14.22 23.48 9.36
N LYS A 52 -13.07 23.86 8.81
CA LYS A 52 -11.75 23.28 9.16
C LYS A 52 -11.07 24.10 10.25
N SER A 53 -10.47 23.41 11.22
CA SER A 53 -9.60 24.07 12.22
C SER A 53 -8.37 24.70 11.56
N SER A 54 -7.75 25.67 12.23
CA SER A 54 -6.49 26.28 11.75
C SER A 54 -5.37 25.24 11.56
N GLU A 55 -5.44 24.17 12.28
CA GLU A 55 -4.50 23.03 12.24
C GLU A 55 -4.75 22.13 11.02
N ASP A 56 -6.02 21.86 10.69
CA ASP A 56 -6.40 21.15 9.46
C ASP A 56 -5.95 21.89 8.18
N ILE A 57 -6.07 23.21 8.19
CA ILE A 57 -5.62 24.06 7.06
C ILE A 57 -4.09 23.99 6.90
N LYS A 58 -3.34 24.06 8.01
CA LYS A 58 -1.86 23.94 7.97
C LYS A 58 -1.42 22.56 7.49
N ASN A 59 -2.08 21.50 7.97
CA ASN A 59 -1.80 20.12 7.56
C ASN A 59 -2.11 19.91 6.06
N SER A 60 -3.23 20.43 5.58
CA SER A 60 -3.58 20.39 4.16
C SER A 60 -2.55 21.12 3.27
N GLN A 61 -2.09 22.30 3.68
CA GLN A 61 -1.04 23.05 2.96
C GLN A 61 0.30 22.32 2.97
N LYS A 62 0.67 21.67 4.08
CA LYS A 62 1.88 20.84 4.18
C LYS A 62 1.79 19.65 3.22
N ASN A 63 0.66 18.95 3.20
CA ASN A 63 0.41 17.80 2.33
C ASN A 63 0.46 18.20 0.84
N GLN A 64 -0.15 19.32 0.46
CA GLN A 64 -0.08 19.84 -0.91
C GLN A 64 1.36 20.13 -1.36
N LYS A 65 2.22 20.67 -0.47
CA LYS A 65 3.63 20.89 -0.77
C LYS A 65 4.38 19.58 -0.98
N ILE A 66 4.11 18.54 -0.17
CA ILE A 66 4.69 17.20 -0.32
C ILE A 66 4.27 16.59 -1.66
N VAL A 67 2.96 16.62 -1.97
CA VAL A 67 2.40 16.13 -3.23
C VAL A 67 3.06 16.81 -4.43
N LYS A 68 3.16 18.15 -4.40
CA LYS A 68 3.80 18.92 -5.48
C LYS A 68 5.26 18.50 -5.68
N LYS A 69 6.02 18.37 -4.59
CA LYS A 69 7.43 18.00 -4.67
C LYS A 69 7.64 16.56 -5.17
N ILE A 70 6.78 15.61 -4.77
CA ILE A 70 6.82 14.24 -5.31
C ILE A 70 6.56 14.27 -6.82
N LYS A 71 5.54 15.03 -7.28
CA LYS A 71 5.23 15.17 -8.71
C LYS A 71 6.39 15.77 -9.49
N GLU A 72 7.06 16.78 -8.93
CA GLU A 72 8.25 17.39 -9.53
C GLU A 72 9.38 16.36 -9.70
N ILE A 73 9.68 15.54 -8.67
CA ILE A 73 10.70 14.50 -8.74
C ILE A 73 10.30 13.40 -9.75
N SER A 74 9.06 12.92 -9.69
CA SER A 74 8.57 11.86 -10.60
C SER A 74 8.45 12.31 -12.06
N SER A 75 8.41 13.62 -12.32
CA SER A 75 8.35 14.17 -13.69
C SER A 75 9.71 14.28 -14.37
N GLN A 76 10.82 14.17 -13.63
CA GLN A 76 12.17 14.25 -14.18
C GLN A 76 12.49 13.09 -15.12
N ASP A 77 13.35 13.30 -16.09
CA ASP A 77 13.81 12.24 -17.01
C ASP A 77 14.57 11.14 -16.27
N PHE A 78 15.29 11.51 -15.22
CA PHE A 78 15.95 10.61 -14.28
C PHE A 78 15.51 10.94 -12.85
N ILE A 79 14.81 10.01 -12.22
CA ILE A 79 14.25 10.17 -10.88
C ILE A 79 15.34 10.06 -9.82
N SER A 80 15.50 11.09 -8.99
CA SER A 80 16.37 11.04 -7.82
C SER A 80 15.76 10.15 -6.74
N ILE A 81 16.24 8.92 -6.62
CA ILE A 81 15.75 7.95 -5.63
C ILE A 81 16.00 8.42 -4.19
N GLU A 82 17.10 9.13 -3.95
CA GLU A 82 17.44 9.64 -2.63
C GLU A 82 16.48 10.76 -2.20
N GLU A 83 16.18 11.71 -3.08
CA GLU A 83 15.19 12.76 -2.80
C GLU A 83 13.80 12.15 -2.58
N LEU A 84 13.42 11.16 -3.40
CA LEU A 84 12.14 10.47 -3.25
C LEU A 84 12.04 9.75 -1.91
N ARG A 85 13.08 9.01 -1.49
CA ARG A 85 13.14 8.37 -0.17
C ARG A 85 12.99 9.37 0.96
N ASN A 86 13.72 10.47 0.92
CA ASN A 86 13.70 11.51 1.95
C ASN A 86 12.31 12.14 2.15
N ILE A 87 11.53 12.25 1.07
CA ILE A 87 10.17 12.78 1.15
C ILE A 87 9.19 11.70 1.60
N CYS A 88 9.23 10.53 0.98
CA CYS A 88 8.31 9.43 1.28
C CYS A 88 8.47 8.92 2.72
N TRP A 89 9.67 8.98 3.29
CA TRP A 89 9.92 8.62 4.69
C TRP A 89 9.07 9.45 5.67
N LYS A 90 8.78 10.70 5.33
CA LYS A 90 7.92 11.59 6.13
C LYS A 90 6.43 11.30 6.00
N GLY A 91 6.06 10.34 5.17
CA GLY A 91 4.70 9.93 4.85
C GLY A 91 4.19 10.51 3.55
N ILE A 92 3.50 9.68 2.79
CA ILE A 92 2.87 10.06 1.52
C ILE A 92 1.43 10.47 1.83
N PRO A 93 1.01 11.71 1.48
CA PRO A 93 -0.34 12.17 1.72
C PRO A 93 -1.39 11.28 1.05
N SER A 94 -2.53 11.09 1.73
CA SER A 94 -3.62 10.23 1.23
C SER A 94 -4.57 10.95 0.26
N GLU A 95 -4.42 12.27 0.11
CA GLU A 95 -5.24 13.12 -0.74
C GLU A 95 -5.05 12.84 -2.25
N ASP A 96 -3.93 12.25 -2.63
CA ASP A 96 -3.66 11.82 -4.00
C ASP A 96 -3.22 10.34 -4.02
N PRO A 97 -4.16 9.40 -4.20
CA PRO A 97 -3.85 7.96 -4.20
C PRO A 97 -2.85 7.53 -5.27
N LEU A 98 -2.81 8.23 -6.42
CA LEU A 98 -1.89 7.93 -7.51
C LEU A 98 -0.43 8.05 -7.09
N ILE A 99 -0.13 9.03 -6.26
CA ILE A 99 1.24 9.33 -5.81
C ILE A 99 1.80 8.19 -4.96
N ARG A 100 1.02 7.64 -4.00
CA ARG A 100 1.51 6.53 -3.17
C ARG A 100 1.81 5.30 -4.02
N ALA A 101 0.93 4.95 -4.94
CA ALA A 101 1.13 3.83 -5.85
C ALA A 101 2.41 4.00 -6.69
N GLU A 102 2.63 5.18 -7.26
CA GLU A 102 3.82 5.47 -8.06
C GLU A 102 5.09 5.43 -7.21
N CYS A 103 5.10 6.09 -6.04
CA CYS A 103 6.24 6.07 -5.13
C CYS A 103 6.62 4.63 -4.72
N TRP A 104 5.64 3.81 -4.34
CA TRP A 104 5.91 2.43 -3.94
C TRP A 104 6.50 1.60 -5.08
N LYS A 105 5.99 1.76 -6.31
CA LYS A 105 6.53 1.07 -7.50
C LYS A 105 7.98 1.47 -7.78
N ILE A 106 8.33 2.74 -7.57
CA ILE A 106 9.71 3.23 -7.74
C ILE A 106 10.61 2.73 -6.59
N LEU A 107 10.17 2.90 -5.33
CA LEU A 107 10.94 2.54 -4.14
C LEU A 107 11.20 1.03 -4.03
N LEU A 108 10.28 0.20 -4.52
CA LEU A 108 10.44 -1.25 -4.66
C LEU A 108 11.30 -1.65 -5.87
N GLY A 109 11.62 -0.72 -6.77
CA GLY A 109 12.37 -1.01 -8.01
C GLY A 109 11.53 -1.72 -9.07
N LEU A 110 10.21 -1.57 -9.04
CA LEU A 110 9.32 -2.07 -10.09
C LEU A 110 9.38 -1.16 -11.31
N TYR A 111 9.49 0.14 -11.09
CA TYR A 111 9.69 1.13 -12.14
C TYR A 111 11.15 1.54 -12.20
N PRO A 112 11.70 1.73 -13.42
CA PRO A 112 13.05 2.22 -13.59
C PRO A 112 13.13 3.70 -13.21
N LEU A 113 14.32 4.14 -12.78
CA LEU A 113 14.55 5.56 -12.48
C LEU A 113 14.60 6.43 -13.76
N LYS A 114 14.86 5.81 -14.90
CA LYS A 114 14.88 6.46 -16.21
C LYS A 114 13.49 6.40 -16.83
N LYS A 115 12.83 7.55 -16.96
CA LYS A 115 11.42 7.66 -17.36
C LYS A 115 11.12 7.03 -18.73
N GLU A 116 12.00 7.18 -19.70
CA GLU A 116 11.84 6.61 -21.05
C GLU A 116 11.69 5.08 -21.05
N LEU A 117 12.26 4.38 -20.04
CA LEU A 117 12.21 2.92 -19.93
C LEU A 117 10.95 2.43 -19.20
N LYS A 118 10.12 3.34 -18.64
CA LYS A 118 8.99 2.95 -17.78
C LYS A 118 8.02 2.02 -18.50
N ASN A 119 7.56 2.41 -19.69
CA ASN A 119 6.54 1.65 -20.43
C ASN A 119 7.06 0.28 -20.88
N SER A 120 8.30 0.19 -21.36
CA SER A 120 8.90 -1.08 -21.78
C SER A 120 9.10 -2.05 -20.60
N VAL A 121 9.47 -1.53 -19.45
CA VAL A 121 9.61 -2.34 -18.22
C VAL A 121 8.25 -2.83 -17.72
N ILE A 122 7.21 -1.98 -17.74
CA ILE A 122 5.86 -2.36 -17.34
C ILE A 122 5.34 -3.47 -18.26
N GLN A 123 5.46 -3.28 -19.59
CA GLN A 123 4.98 -4.26 -20.56
C GLN A 123 5.72 -5.60 -20.40
N ARG A 124 7.04 -5.58 -20.31
CA ARG A 124 7.83 -6.82 -20.10
C ARG A 124 7.40 -7.56 -18.82
N LYS A 125 7.15 -6.86 -17.72
CA LYS A 125 6.67 -7.49 -16.47
C LYS A 125 5.29 -8.08 -16.62
N LYS A 126 4.40 -7.40 -17.37
CA LYS A 126 3.06 -7.90 -17.66
C LYS A 126 3.13 -9.18 -18.48
N ASP A 127 3.94 -9.18 -19.53
CA ASP A 127 4.13 -10.36 -20.39
C ASP A 127 4.74 -11.53 -19.59
N GLU A 128 5.78 -11.28 -18.80
CA GLU A 128 6.38 -12.27 -17.90
C GLU A 128 5.37 -12.87 -16.93
N TYR A 129 4.51 -12.04 -16.32
CA TYR A 129 3.48 -12.53 -15.40
C TYR A 129 2.39 -13.34 -16.11
N LEU A 130 1.95 -12.91 -17.29
CA LEU A 130 0.97 -13.64 -18.10
C LEU A 130 1.50 -15.00 -18.54
N ASP A 131 2.77 -15.09 -18.92
CA ASP A 131 3.41 -16.36 -19.26
C ASP A 131 3.41 -17.31 -18.05
N MET A 132 3.72 -16.82 -16.85
CA MET A 132 3.60 -17.61 -15.62
C MET A 132 2.15 -18.05 -15.37
N CYS A 133 1.18 -17.16 -15.52
CA CYS A 133 -0.23 -17.50 -15.39
C CYS A 133 -0.66 -18.60 -16.36
N ASN A 134 -0.17 -18.57 -17.59
CA ASN A 134 -0.47 -19.57 -18.61
C ASN A 134 0.10 -20.94 -18.21
N VAL A 135 1.35 -20.99 -17.75
CA VAL A 135 2.01 -22.23 -17.27
C VAL A 135 1.19 -22.92 -16.17
N TYR A 136 0.69 -22.16 -15.21
CA TYR A 136 -0.02 -22.70 -14.05
C TYR A 136 -1.56 -22.72 -14.21
N SER A 137 -2.09 -22.28 -15.35
CA SER A 137 -3.54 -22.15 -15.57
C SER A 137 -4.31 -23.46 -15.42
N ASN A 138 -3.75 -24.58 -15.92
CA ASN A 138 -4.40 -25.87 -15.85
C ASN A 138 -4.42 -26.43 -14.42
N ALA A 139 -3.33 -26.27 -13.68
CA ALA A 139 -3.25 -26.66 -12.28
C ALA A 139 -4.26 -25.90 -11.41
N LEU A 140 -4.41 -24.58 -11.63
CA LEU A 140 -5.37 -23.76 -10.89
C LEU A 140 -6.84 -24.04 -11.24
N LYS A 141 -7.11 -24.56 -12.45
CA LYS A 141 -8.46 -24.97 -12.87
C LYS A 141 -8.84 -26.36 -12.35
N ASN A 142 -7.87 -27.27 -12.34
CA ASN A 142 -8.06 -28.70 -12.02
C ASN A 142 -7.03 -29.14 -10.96
N PRO A 143 -7.06 -28.57 -9.73
CA PRO A 143 -6.01 -28.78 -8.75
C PRO A 143 -5.83 -30.23 -8.32
N GLU A 144 -6.91 -30.95 -8.08
CA GLU A 144 -6.87 -32.36 -7.63
C GLU A 144 -6.37 -33.34 -8.72
N GLU A 145 -6.43 -32.95 -10.01
CA GLU A 145 -6.02 -33.81 -11.13
C GLU A 145 -4.59 -33.51 -11.60
N VAL A 146 -4.14 -32.25 -11.44
CA VAL A 146 -2.91 -31.76 -12.07
C VAL A 146 -1.78 -31.53 -11.07
N MET A 147 -2.12 -31.07 -9.84
CA MET A 147 -1.12 -30.76 -8.82
C MET A 147 -0.57 -32.04 -8.20
N ASN A 148 0.75 -32.08 -7.96
CA ASN A 148 1.34 -33.10 -7.10
C ASN A 148 0.98 -32.86 -5.62
N GLU A 149 1.33 -33.78 -4.72
CA GLU A 149 0.95 -33.72 -3.31
C GLU A 149 1.48 -32.46 -2.60
N GLU A 150 2.70 -32.02 -2.92
CA GLU A 150 3.30 -30.84 -2.31
C GLU A 150 2.63 -29.54 -2.81
N GLU A 151 2.39 -29.43 -4.11
CA GLU A 151 1.67 -28.32 -4.71
C GLU A 151 0.24 -28.22 -4.19
N LEU A 152 -0.46 -29.36 -4.07
CA LEU A 152 -1.81 -29.44 -3.55
C LEU A 152 -1.87 -29.02 -2.07
N LYS A 153 -0.87 -29.37 -1.27
CA LYS A 153 -0.75 -28.94 0.12
C LYS A 153 -0.60 -27.41 0.21
N ILE A 154 0.25 -26.82 -0.63
CA ILE A 154 0.42 -25.35 -0.73
C ILE A 154 -0.90 -24.71 -1.13
N TYR A 155 -1.52 -25.18 -2.20
CA TYR A 155 -2.78 -24.65 -2.70
C TYR A 155 -3.89 -24.69 -1.64
N ARG A 156 -4.08 -25.83 -0.98
CA ARG A 156 -5.08 -26.00 0.09
C ARG A 156 -4.83 -25.09 1.28
N GLN A 157 -3.56 -24.80 1.61
CA GLN A 157 -3.24 -23.86 2.67
C GLN A 157 -3.60 -22.43 2.27
N ILE A 158 -3.28 -22.03 1.04
CA ILE A 158 -3.67 -20.71 0.50
C ILE A 158 -5.20 -20.56 0.53
N GLN A 159 -5.95 -21.59 0.10
CA GLN A 159 -7.41 -21.59 0.11
C GLN A 159 -8.02 -21.47 1.52
N LYS A 160 -7.31 -21.91 2.56
CA LYS A 160 -7.74 -21.74 3.97
C LYS A 160 -7.45 -20.32 4.49
N ASP A 161 -6.35 -19.70 4.04
CA ASP A 161 -5.91 -18.40 4.56
C ASP A 161 -6.60 -17.24 3.85
N ASN A 162 -6.86 -17.34 2.54
CA ASN A 162 -7.43 -16.25 1.75
C ASN A 162 -8.78 -15.74 2.27
N PRO A 163 -9.79 -16.55 2.63
CA PRO A 163 -11.06 -16.07 3.18
C PRO A 163 -10.92 -15.34 4.52
N ARG A 164 -9.79 -15.55 5.22
CA ARG A 164 -9.48 -14.90 6.50
C ARG A 164 -8.73 -13.58 6.32
N THR A 165 -8.38 -13.23 5.07
CA THR A 165 -7.72 -11.97 4.74
C THR A 165 -8.76 -10.86 4.78
N MET A 166 -8.71 -9.98 5.79
CA MET A 166 -9.67 -8.90 6.01
C MET A 166 -11.14 -9.34 5.79
N PRO A 167 -11.67 -10.24 6.62
CA PRO A 167 -13.01 -10.83 6.41
C PRO A 167 -14.15 -9.80 6.46
N GLU A 168 -13.90 -8.65 7.07
CA GLU A 168 -14.83 -7.51 7.14
C GLU A 168 -14.86 -6.65 5.86
N SER A 169 -13.90 -6.87 4.94
CA SER A 169 -13.77 -6.06 3.72
C SER A 169 -14.44 -6.72 2.52
N SER A 170 -15.46 -6.08 1.94
CA SER A 170 -16.10 -6.57 0.71
C SER A 170 -15.13 -6.65 -0.48
N LEU A 171 -14.12 -5.78 -0.54
CA LEU A 171 -13.05 -5.90 -1.54
C LEU A 171 -12.36 -7.27 -1.45
N PHE A 172 -11.87 -7.63 -0.25
CA PHE A 172 -11.12 -8.88 -0.05
C PHE A 172 -12.01 -10.13 -0.08
N GLN A 173 -13.32 -10.01 0.14
CA GLN A 173 -14.28 -11.10 0.01
C GLN A 173 -14.84 -11.28 -1.41
N ASN A 174 -14.47 -10.40 -2.35
CA ASN A 174 -14.82 -10.54 -3.75
C ASN A 174 -14.12 -11.77 -4.37
N ASN A 175 -14.89 -12.62 -5.07
CA ASN A 175 -14.37 -13.86 -5.65
C ASN A 175 -13.19 -13.68 -6.62
N LYS A 176 -13.18 -12.58 -7.41
CA LYS A 176 -12.07 -12.28 -8.31
C LYS A 176 -10.81 -11.91 -7.53
N ILE A 177 -10.94 -11.12 -6.46
CA ILE A 177 -9.82 -10.78 -5.58
C ILE A 177 -9.27 -12.03 -4.88
N GLN A 178 -10.13 -12.90 -4.39
CA GLN A 178 -9.75 -14.17 -3.80
C GLN A 178 -8.98 -15.04 -4.81
N TYR A 179 -9.43 -15.06 -6.06
CA TYR A 179 -8.73 -15.79 -7.13
C TYR A 179 -7.40 -15.14 -7.49
N MET A 180 -7.33 -13.80 -7.61
CA MET A 180 -6.07 -13.05 -7.85
C MET A 180 -5.07 -13.34 -6.74
N LEU A 181 -5.50 -13.25 -5.47
CA LEU A 181 -4.66 -13.54 -4.32
C LEU A 181 -4.16 -14.99 -4.33
N THR A 182 -5.03 -15.96 -4.62
CA THR A 182 -4.66 -17.37 -4.78
C THR A 182 -3.59 -17.53 -5.87
N ARG A 183 -3.78 -16.94 -7.04
CA ARG A 183 -2.88 -17.05 -8.17
C ARG A 183 -1.51 -16.44 -7.88
N VAL A 184 -1.49 -15.24 -7.32
CA VAL A 184 -0.25 -14.55 -6.91
C VAL A 184 0.55 -15.41 -5.93
N LEU A 185 -0.10 -15.89 -4.87
CA LEU A 185 0.56 -16.65 -3.80
C LEU A 185 1.02 -18.03 -4.28
N TYR A 186 0.20 -18.73 -5.07
CA TYR A 186 0.53 -20.04 -5.60
C TYR A 186 1.70 -19.97 -6.57
N ILE A 187 1.65 -19.08 -7.57
CA ILE A 187 2.73 -18.90 -8.56
C ILE A 187 4.02 -18.50 -7.84
N TRP A 188 3.95 -17.56 -6.89
CA TRP A 188 5.13 -17.12 -6.15
C TRP A 188 5.75 -18.30 -5.38
N SER A 189 4.96 -19.09 -4.70
CA SER A 189 5.42 -20.19 -3.86
C SER A 189 6.12 -21.29 -4.67
N LEU A 190 5.60 -21.64 -5.85
CA LEU A 190 6.22 -22.63 -6.73
C LEU A 190 7.52 -22.14 -7.36
N ARG A 191 7.63 -20.84 -7.60
CA ARG A 191 8.85 -20.24 -8.14
C ARG A 191 9.94 -20.00 -7.09
N HIS A 192 9.59 -20.11 -5.81
CA HIS A 192 10.51 -19.94 -4.68
C HIS A 192 10.46 -21.15 -3.73
N PRO A 193 10.86 -22.35 -4.21
CA PRO A 193 10.68 -23.61 -3.47
C PRO A 193 11.43 -23.65 -2.14
N ALA A 194 12.51 -22.87 -1.99
CA ALA A 194 13.25 -22.79 -0.73
C ALA A 194 12.43 -22.17 0.42
N SER A 195 11.43 -21.37 0.10
CA SER A 195 10.49 -20.75 1.06
C SER A 195 9.12 -21.44 1.00
N GLY A 196 8.64 -21.74 -0.20
CA GLY A 196 7.28 -22.20 -0.42
C GLY A 196 6.24 -21.15 0.02
N TYR A 197 5.03 -21.59 0.35
CA TYR A 197 4.01 -20.76 0.98
C TYR A 197 4.16 -20.77 2.49
N VAL A 198 4.18 -19.61 3.10
CA VAL A 198 4.18 -19.45 4.55
C VAL A 198 2.91 -18.69 4.96
N GLN A 199 2.22 -19.19 5.98
CA GLN A 199 1.04 -18.51 6.54
C GLN A 199 1.38 -17.07 6.94
N GLY A 200 0.57 -16.11 6.47
CA GLY A 200 0.81 -14.67 6.64
C GLY A 200 1.26 -13.97 5.35
N PHE A 201 1.62 -14.69 4.27
CA PHE A 201 1.90 -14.06 2.97
C PHE A 201 0.67 -13.38 2.38
N ASN A 202 -0.52 -13.94 2.62
CA ASN A 202 -1.79 -13.31 2.29
C ASN A 202 -1.92 -11.91 2.93
N ASP A 203 -1.51 -11.77 4.20
CA ASP A 203 -1.54 -10.47 4.88
C ASP A 203 -0.57 -9.47 4.23
N LEU A 204 0.63 -9.90 3.83
CA LEU A 204 1.61 -9.05 3.16
C LEU A 204 1.11 -8.49 1.83
N CYS A 205 0.12 -9.08 1.23
CA CYS A 205 -0.52 -8.58 0.01
C CYS A 205 -1.50 -7.43 0.28
N ILE A 206 -2.07 -7.33 1.50
CA ILE A 206 -3.14 -6.36 1.84
C ILE A 206 -2.77 -4.92 1.45
N PRO A 207 -1.63 -4.35 1.87
CA PRO A 207 -1.29 -2.97 1.54
C PRO A 207 -1.15 -2.74 0.04
N PHE A 208 -0.64 -3.72 -0.71
CA PHE A 208 -0.50 -3.63 -2.16
C PHE A 208 -1.86 -3.62 -2.87
N PHE A 209 -2.77 -4.52 -2.48
CA PHE A 209 -4.14 -4.50 -3.01
C PHE A 209 -4.78 -3.13 -2.78
N ILE A 210 -4.76 -2.63 -1.56
CA ILE A 210 -5.39 -1.34 -1.22
C ILE A 210 -4.79 -0.19 -2.05
N VAL A 211 -3.47 -0.09 -2.11
CA VAL A 211 -2.78 1.01 -2.79
C VAL A 211 -3.02 0.98 -4.30
N TYR A 212 -2.97 -0.22 -4.92
CA TYR A 212 -3.11 -0.32 -6.37
C TYR A 212 -4.58 -0.31 -6.83
N PHE A 213 -5.53 -0.68 -5.97
CA PHE A 213 -6.95 -0.44 -6.24
C PHE A 213 -7.30 1.05 -6.08
N LEU A 214 -6.79 1.74 -5.06
CA LEU A 214 -6.95 3.19 -4.92
C LEU A 214 -6.39 3.96 -6.13
N GLU A 215 -5.31 3.49 -6.75
CA GLU A 215 -4.78 4.09 -7.98
C GLU A 215 -5.80 4.06 -9.13
N LYS A 216 -6.68 3.07 -9.19
CA LYS A 216 -7.72 2.94 -10.23
C LYS A 216 -9.05 3.59 -9.84
N PHE A 217 -9.22 3.98 -8.58
CA PHE A 217 -10.39 4.66 -8.03
C PHE A 217 -9.94 5.92 -7.25
N PRO A 218 -9.40 6.94 -7.95
CA PRO A 218 -8.81 8.12 -7.30
C PRO A 218 -9.83 8.95 -6.49
N GLU A 219 -11.12 8.78 -6.74
CA GLU A 219 -12.21 9.39 -5.99
C GLU A 219 -12.49 8.71 -4.64
N LYS A 220 -11.91 7.52 -4.40
CA LYS A 220 -12.10 6.76 -3.16
C LYS A 220 -10.98 7.00 -2.16
N ASN A 221 -11.29 6.78 -0.91
CA ASN A 221 -10.33 6.70 0.19
C ASN A 221 -10.19 5.24 0.69
N ILE A 222 -9.36 5.03 1.71
CA ILE A 222 -9.10 3.70 2.28
C ILE A 222 -10.39 3.02 2.75
N ASP A 223 -11.26 3.75 3.44
CA ASP A 223 -12.48 3.16 4.00
C ASP A 223 -13.49 2.77 2.92
N THR A 224 -13.58 3.57 1.85
CA THR A 224 -14.49 3.32 0.74
C THR A 224 -13.97 2.28 -0.24
N ILE A 225 -12.65 2.17 -0.44
CA ILE A 225 -12.08 1.10 -1.28
C ILE A 225 -12.24 -0.27 -0.63
N LEU A 226 -12.09 -0.37 0.69
CA LEU A 226 -12.32 -1.63 1.42
C LEU A 226 -13.75 -2.13 1.34
N LYS A 227 -14.69 -1.23 1.04
CA LYS A 227 -16.13 -1.52 0.85
C LYS A 227 -16.56 -1.53 -0.61
N LEU A 228 -15.59 -1.71 -1.54
CA LEU A 228 -15.88 -1.73 -2.98
C LEU A 228 -16.94 -2.81 -3.28
N ASP A 229 -18.02 -2.40 -3.94
CA ASP A 229 -19.12 -3.30 -4.29
C ASP A 229 -18.89 -3.98 -5.66
N GLU A 230 -19.72 -4.98 -5.95
CA GLU A 230 -19.63 -5.77 -7.18
C GLU A 230 -19.88 -4.92 -8.44
N ASN A 231 -20.71 -3.88 -8.38
CA ASN A 231 -21.02 -3.03 -9.53
C ASN A 231 -19.86 -2.09 -9.84
N GLU A 232 -19.19 -1.58 -8.81
CA GLU A 232 -18.00 -0.77 -8.96
C GLU A 232 -16.84 -1.62 -9.48
N PHE A 233 -16.70 -2.84 -8.97
CA PHE A 233 -15.70 -3.79 -9.42
C PHE A 233 -15.85 -4.13 -10.91
N LYS A 234 -17.08 -4.29 -11.41
CA LYS A 234 -17.38 -4.55 -12.84
C LYS A 234 -16.96 -3.41 -13.78
N LYS A 235 -16.68 -2.21 -13.26
CA LYS A 235 -16.15 -1.10 -14.09
C LYS A 235 -14.70 -1.32 -14.49
N LEU A 236 -13.96 -2.19 -13.80
CA LEU A 236 -12.59 -2.52 -14.16
C LEU A 236 -12.55 -3.53 -15.29
N SER A 237 -11.76 -3.24 -16.33
CA SER A 237 -11.49 -4.19 -17.39
C SER A 237 -10.60 -5.34 -16.90
N GLU A 238 -10.66 -6.48 -17.55
CA GLU A 238 -9.76 -7.62 -17.26
C GLU A 238 -8.29 -7.23 -17.45
N ASP A 239 -7.99 -6.33 -18.38
CA ASP A 239 -6.66 -5.80 -18.60
C ASP A 239 -6.16 -4.98 -17.38
N THR A 240 -7.02 -4.12 -16.84
CA THR A 240 -6.73 -3.35 -15.61
C THR A 240 -6.52 -4.27 -14.41
N LEU A 241 -7.34 -5.30 -14.25
CA LEU A 241 -7.18 -6.28 -13.18
C LEU A 241 -5.84 -7.04 -13.33
N THR A 242 -5.48 -7.41 -14.55
CA THR A 242 -4.19 -8.03 -14.87
C THR A 242 -3.01 -7.12 -14.53
N GLU A 243 -3.10 -5.82 -14.81
CA GLU A 243 -2.07 -4.85 -14.43
C GLU A 243 -1.90 -4.75 -12.89
N ILE A 244 -3.02 -4.67 -12.16
CA ILE A 244 -3.02 -4.65 -10.70
C ILE A 244 -2.35 -5.91 -10.17
N GLU A 245 -2.79 -7.07 -10.61
CA GLU A 245 -2.29 -8.36 -10.17
C GLU A 245 -0.81 -8.55 -10.46
N THR A 246 -0.37 -8.22 -11.68
CA THR A 246 1.05 -8.19 -12.06
C THR A 246 1.86 -7.33 -11.10
N THR A 247 1.35 -6.12 -10.81
CA THR A 247 2.03 -5.18 -9.91
C THR A 247 2.13 -5.74 -8.49
N ILE A 248 1.07 -6.39 -7.99
CA ILE A 248 1.06 -7.05 -6.67
C ILE A 248 2.07 -8.18 -6.62
N TYR A 249 2.10 -9.06 -7.63
CA TYR A 249 3.04 -10.17 -7.71
C TYR A 249 4.50 -9.69 -7.62
N PHE A 250 4.88 -8.72 -8.43
CA PHE A 250 6.25 -8.19 -8.39
C PHE A 250 6.53 -7.36 -7.13
N SER A 251 5.54 -6.68 -6.55
CA SER A 251 5.70 -5.99 -5.27
C SER A 251 5.97 -6.97 -4.13
N LEU A 252 5.18 -8.03 -4.05
CA LEU A 252 5.39 -9.12 -3.09
C LEU A 252 6.77 -9.77 -3.28
N THR A 253 7.16 -10.06 -4.52
CA THR A 253 8.50 -10.60 -4.84
C THR A 253 9.60 -9.67 -4.32
N LYS A 254 9.52 -8.38 -4.61
CA LYS A 254 10.52 -7.40 -4.15
C LYS A 254 10.54 -7.20 -2.64
N LEU A 255 9.40 -7.34 -1.98
CA LEU A 255 9.31 -7.35 -0.53
C LEU A 255 10.02 -8.58 0.04
N LEU A 256 9.66 -9.78 -0.44
CA LEU A 256 10.15 -11.05 0.08
C LEU A 256 11.64 -11.30 -0.24
N ASP A 257 12.15 -10.84 -1.39
CA ASP A 257 13.58 -10.89 -1.75
C ASP A 257 14.48 -10.30 -0.65
N ARG A 258 14.00 -9.26 0.03
CA ARG A 258 14.76 -8.54 1.07
C ARG A 258 14.75 -9.23 2.43
N ILE A 259 13.88 -10.23 2.61
CA ILE A 259 13.59 -10.89 3.89
C ILE A 259 13.46 -12.41 3.75
N GLN A 260 14.04 -12.98 2.70
CA GLN A 260 13.89 -14.39 2.34
C GLN A 260 14.21 -15.34 3.50
N THR A 261 15.21 -15.03 4.32
CA THR A 261 15.59 -15.86 5.47
C THR A 261 14.52 -15.96 6.55
N ASN A 262 13.53 -15.06 6.54
CA ASN A 262 12.39 -15.14 7.47
C ASN A 262 11.45 -16.29 7.13
N TYR A 263 11.52 -16.80 5.89
CA TYR A 263 10.53 -17.73 5.34
C TYR A 263 11.14 -19.03 4.82
N THR A 264 12.43 -19.24 5.06
CA THR A 264 13.05 -20.54 4.84
C THR A 264 12.76 -21.52 5.98
N ILE A 265 13.07 -22.80 5.81
CA ILE A 265 12.84 -23.85 6.80
C ILE A 265 13.37 -23.41 8.17
N ASN A 266 12.54 -23.63 9.21
CA ASN A 266 12.78 -23.19 10.60
C ASN A 266 12.85 -21.67 10.83
N GLN A 267 12.61 -20.86 9.82
CA GLN A 267 12.50 -19.39 9.88
C GLN A 267 13.64 -18.71 10.69
N PRO A 268 14.91 -19.00 10.38
CA PRO A 268 16.07 -18.50 11.15
C PRO A 268 16.14 -16.97 11.17
N GLY A 269 15.64 -16.33 10.11
CA GLY A 269 15.54 -14.88 10.04
C GLY A 269 14.67 -14.29 11.14
N ILE A 270 13.46 -14.84 11.34
CA ILE A 270 12.53 -14.38 12.39
C ILE A 270 13.14 -14.59 13.78
N THR A 271 13.70 -15.76 14.06
CA THR A 271 14.38 -16.03 15.34
C THR A 271 15.50 -15.02 15.62
N LYS A 272 16.32 -14.71 14.59
CA LYS A 272 17.38 -13.71 14.67
C LYS A 272 16.82 -12.30 14.91
N MET A 273 15.73 -11.96 14.25
CA MET A 273 15.06 -10.66 14.44
C MET A 273 14.52 -10.50 15.85
N ILE A 274 13.85 -11.51 16.40
CA ILE A 274 13.32 -11.49 17.77
C ILE A 274 14.45 -11.31 18.79
N LYS A 275 15.54 -12.06 18.67
CA LYS A 275 16.71 -11.90 19.55
C LYS A 275 17.34 -10.51 19.47
N LYS A 276 17.43 -9.93 18.25
CA LYS A 276 17.93 -8.55 18.10
C LYS A 276 16.97 -7.53 18.75
N MET A 277 15.66 -7.70 18.57
CA MET A 277 14.67 -6.84 19.24
C MET A 277 14.80 -6.91 20.77
N GLU A 278 14.96 -8.10 21.33
CA GLU A 278 15.19 -8.33 22.75
C GLU A 278 16.43 -7.56 23.25
N LEU A 279 17.55 -7.61 22.51
CA LEU A 279 18.76 -6.85 22.81
C LEU A 279 18.55 -5.32 22.76
N ILE A 280 17.70 -4.83 21.84
CA ILE A 280 17.34 -3.41 21.78
C ILE A 280 16.58 -3.02 23.05
N VAL A 281 15.59 -3.82 23.47
CA VAL A 281 14.80 -3.57 24.69
C VAL A 281 15.69 -3.63 25.93
N GLU A 282 16.54 -4.65 26.06
CA GLU A 282 17.55 -4.76 27.15
C GLU A 282 18.40 -3.50 27.25
N LYS A 283 18.81 -2.94 26.12
CA LYS A 283 19.69 -1.77 26.08
C LYS A 283 18.97 -0.46 26.40
N VAL A 284 17.73 -0.30 25.93
CA VAL A 284 16.97 0.96 26.04
C VAL A 284 16.19 1.05 27.34
N ASP A 285 15.55 -0.04 27.78
CA ASP A 285 14.82 -0.13 29.05
C ASP A 285 15.17 -1.44 29.79
N PRO A 286 16.32 -1.49 30.49
CA PRO A 286 16.71 -2.67 31.23
C PRO A 286 15.69 -3.10 32.28
N LYS A 287 14.92 -2.15 32.85
CA LYS A 287 13.89 -2.45 33.87
C LYS A 287 12.73 -3.23 33.27
N LEU A 288 12.26 -2.83 32.07
CA LEU A 288 11.24 -3.59 31.35
C LEU A 288 11.75 -4.98 30.97
N TYR A 289 12.98 -5.06 30.46
CA TYR A 289 13.60 -6.33 30.09
C TYR A 289 13.64 -7.32 31.24
N GLU A 290 14.18 -6.90 32.40
CA GLU A 290 14.24 -7.75 33.62
C GLU A 290 12.83 -8.06 34.17
N TYR A 291 11.86 -7.13 33.98
CA TYR A 291 10.48 -7.36 34.35
C TYR A 291 9.82 -8.47 33.55
N LEU A 292 9.92 -8.42 32.23
CA LEU A 292 9.37 -9.46 31.34
C LEU A 292 10.05 -10.81 31.58
N LYS A 293 11.37 -10.82 31.85
CA LYS A 293 12.15 -12.01 32.18
C LYS A 293 11.73 -12.62 33.54
N LYS A 294 11.44 -11.82 34.56
CA LYS A 294 10.92 -12.27 35.83
C LYS A 294 9.62 -13.05 35.71
N PHE A 295 8.74 -12.65 34.77
CA PHE A 295 7.49 -13.35 34.47
C PHE A 295 7.63 -14.42 33.39
N GLU A 296 8.86 -14.80 33.01
CA GLU A 296 9.14 -15.83 32.00
C GLU A 296 8.43 -15.56 30.64
N ILE A 297 8.26 -14.28 30.28
CA ILE A 297 7.66 -13.88 28.99
C ILE A 297 8.68 -14.13 27.89
N ASP A 298 8.43 -15.12 27.04
CA ASP A 298 9.21 -15.35 25.84
C ASP A 298 8.73 -14.39 24.72
N TYR A 299 9.66 -13.63 24.16
CA TYR A 299 9.38 -12.70 23.07
C TYR A 299 8.76 -13.41 21.86
N VAL A 300 9.05 -14.68 21.59
CA VAL A 300 8.45 -15.47 20.50
C VAL A 300 6.92 -15.52 20.63
N GLN A 301 6.37 -15.57 21.86
CA GLN A 301 4.94 -15.73 22.10
C GLN A 301 4.08 -14.57 21.56
N PHE A 302 4.66 -13.38 21.36
CA PHE A 302 3.94 -12.21 20.86
C PHE A 302 4.61 -11.55 19.63
N CYS A 303 5.95 -11.52 19.58
CA CYS A 303 6.69 -10.88 18.48
C CYS A 303 6.71 -11.68 17.19
N PHE A 304 6.46 -12.99 17.22
CA PHE A 304 6.51 -13.81 15.99
C PHE A 304 5.62 -13.23 14.89
N ARG A 305 4.37 -12.90 15.22
CA ARG A 305 3.41 -12.29 14.29
C ARG A 305 3.88 -10.91 13.80
N TRP A 306 4.52 -10.11 14.68
CA TRP A 306 5.05 -8.80 14.32
C TRP A 306 6.14 -8.91 13.26
N MET A 307 7.06 -9.87 13.43
CA MET A 307 8.15 -10.12 12.49
C MET A 307 7.66 -10.77 11.18
N ASN A 308 6.71 -11.72 11.30
CA ASN A 308 6.19 -12.46 10.15
C ASN A 308 5.33 -11.60 9.22
N CYS A 309 4.50 -10.73 9.78
CA CYS A 309 3.52 -9.92 9.03
C CYS A 309 3.84 -8.42 9.04
N PHE A 310 5.02 -7.99 9.48
CA PHE A 310 5.45 -6.57 9.47
C PHE A 310 4.40 -5.61 10.06
N LEU A 311 3.85 -5.99 11.23
CA LEU A 311 2.87 -5.24 12.02
C LEU A 311 1.52 -4.97 11.32
N ILE A 312 1.21 -5.63 10.19
CA ILE A 312 -0.07 -5.41 9.48
C ILE A 312 -1.27 -5.66 10.38
N ARG A 313 -1.18 -6.64 11.27
CA ARG A 313 -2.27 -7.00 12.19
C ARG A 313 -2.31 -6.19 13.47
N GLU A 314 -1.35 -5.29 13.67
CA GLU A 314 -1.21 -4.53 14.92
C GLU A 314 -1.80 -3.13 14.83
N PHE A 315 -2.09 -2.64 13.63
CA PHE A 315 -2.55 -1.27 13.40
C PHE A 315 -3.70 -1.19 12.41
N PRO A 316 -4.55 -0.14 12.50
CA PRO A 316 -5.47 0.21 11.43
C PRO A 316 -4.76 0.39 10.07
N VAL A 317 -5.41 0.03 8.98
CA VAL A 317 -4.85 0.06 7.62
C VAL A 317 -4.17 1.39 7.27
N LYS A 318 -4.79 2.52 7.63
CA LYS A 318 -4.23 3.85 7.38
C LYS A 318 -2.83 4.02 7.99
N LEU A 319 -2.61 3.48 9.18
CA LEU A 319 -1.33 3.52 9.87
C LEU A 319 -0.33 2.54 9.26
N ILE A 320 -0.79 1.40 8.79
CA ILE A 320 0.05 0.43 8.06
C ILE A 320 0.61 1.05 6.78
N LEU A 321 -0.23 1.75 5.99
CA LEU A 321 0.25 2.43 4.79
C LEU A 321 1.30 3.50 5.14
N ARG A 322 1.09 4.27 6.22
CA ARG A 322 2.07 5.25 6.70
C ARG A 322 3.38 4.59 7.16
N LEU A 323 3.30 3.48 7.86
CA LEU A 323 4.45 2.70 8.31
C LEU A 323 5.26 2.17 7.11
N TRP A 324 4.58 1.64 6.10
CA TRP A 324 5.21 1.08 4.91
C TRP A 324 5.78 2.15 3.97
N ASP A 325 5.24 3.37 3.96
CA ASP A 325 5.88 4.52 3.31
C ASP A 325 7.31 4.72 3.85
N ALA A 326 7.48 4.66 5.18
CA ALA A 326 8.81 4.75 5.80
C ALA A 326 9.67 3.52 5.52
N TYR A 327 9.11 2.30 5.57
CA TYR A 327 9.85 1.06 5.32
C TYR A 327 10.42 1.00 3.91
N PHE A 328 9.64 1.34 2.88
CA PHE A 328 10.13 1.34 1.50
C PHE A 328 11.13 2.46 1.23
N SER A 329 11.14 3.49 2.05
CA SER A 329 12.09 4.59 1.97
C SER A 329 13.44 4.28 2.59
N GLU A 330 13.58 3.22 3.40
CA GLU A 330 14.86 2.81 4.01
C GLU A 330 15.86 2.33 2.95
N GLU A 331 17.01 2.96 2.88
CA GLU A 331 18.03 2.72 1.84
C GLU A 331 18.58 1.29 1.89
N LYS A 332 18.95 0.83 3.09
CA LYS A 332 19.54 -0.50 3.33
C LYS A 332 18.50 -1.62 3.49
N GLY A 333 17.24 -1.31 3.19
CA GLY A 333 16.11 -2.19 3.42
C GLY A 333 15.49 -2.02 4.81
N PHE A 334 14.22 -2.34 4.90
CA PHE A 334 13.40 -2.02 6.07
C PHE A 334 13.55 -3.00 7.24
N SER A 335 14.09 -4.20 7.02
CA SER A 335 14.09 -5.26 8.04
C SER A 335 14.85 -4.89 9.31
N GLU A 336 15.93 -4.11 9.19
CA GLU A 336 16.64 -3.60 10.36
C GLU A 336 15.82 -2.52 11.07
N PHE A 337 15.27 -1.56 10.34
CA PHE A 337 14.45 -0.50 10.94
C PHE A 337 13.19 -1.04 11.60
N HIS A 338 12.59 -2.08 11.03
CA HIS A 338 11.45 -2.78 11.62
C HIS A 338 11.71 -3.28 13.04
N LEU A 339 12.92 -3.75 13.36
CA LEU A 339 13.30 -4.17 14.71
C LEU A 339 13.19 -3.03 15.71
N TYR A 340 13.65 -1.84 15.34
CA TYR A 340 13.56 -0.65 16.19
C TYR A 340 12.12 -0.18 16.35
N VAL A 341 11.29 -0.30 15.30
CA VAL A 341 9.85 -0.02 15.37
C VAL A 341 9.16 -0.97 16.34
N CYS A 342 9.41 -2.28 16.24
CA CYS A 342 8.84 -3.27 17.15
C CYS A 342 9.31 -3.06 18.61
N ALA A 343 10.59 -2.80 18.82
CA ALA A 343 11.11 -2.48 20.16
C ALA A 343 10.46 -1.21 20.71
N CYS A 344 10.37 -0.14 19.91
CA CYS A 344 9.78 1.11 20.33
C CYS A 344 8.26 0.97 20.61
N LEU A 345 7.55 0.14 19.83
CA LEU A 345 6.15 -0.20 20.11
C LEU A 345 5.99 -0.85 21.46
N LEU A 346 6.84 -1.83 21.81
CA LEU A 346 6.85 -2.46 23.14
C LEU A 346 7.16 -1.44 24.24
N LEU A 347 8.20 -0.62 24.04
CA LEU A 347 8.63 0.42 24.99
C LEU A 347 7.56 1.47 25.25
N THR A 348 6.68 1.75 24.28
CA THR A 348 5.55 2.69 24.46
C THR A 348 4.61 2.24 25.58
N PHE A 349 4.52 0.95 25.83
CA PHE A 349 3.68 0.37 26.88
C PHE A 349 4.46 -0.04 28.13
N SER A 350 5.73 0.35 28.28
CA SER A 350 6.63 -0.08 29.35
C SER A 350 6.02 0.12 30.75
N GLU A 351 5.50 1.31 31.06
CA GLU A 351 4.93 1.59 32.40
C GLU A 351 3.65 0.78 32.64
N LYS A 352 2.84 0.57 31.62
CA LYS A 352 1.62 -0.23 31.73
C LYS A 352 1.94 -1.71 31.95
N LEU A 353 2.92 -2.23 31.23
CA LEU A 353 3.40 -3.60 31.41
C LEU A 353 3.97 -3.85 32.80
N LYS A 354 4.77 -2.92 33.30
CA LYS A 354 5.36 -3.01 34.66
C LYS A 354 4.33 -2.89 35.80
N ALA A 355 3.13 -2.40 35.53
CA ALA A 355 2.03 -2.36 36.49
C ALA A 355 1.20 -3.66 36.55
N MET A 356 1.31 -4.57 35.56
CA MET A 356 0.63 -5.86 35.51
C MET A 356 1.40 -6.88 36.35
N THR A 357 0.74 -7.69 37.17
CA THR A 357 1.39 -8.60 38.13
C THR A 357 1.20 -10.08 37.81
N GLU A 358 0.46 -10.41 36.74
CA GLU A 358 0.16 -11.78 36.38
C GLU A 358 0.68 -12.10 34.95
N PHE A 359 1.27 -13.29 34.77
CA PHE A 359 1.75 -13.77 33.45
C PHE A 359 0.67 -13.69 32.38
N GLN A 360 -0.54 -14.17 32.72
CA GLN A 360 -1.65 -14.24 31.76
C GLN A 360 -2.09 -12.84 31.29
N GLU A 361 -2.09 -11.86 32.19
CA GLU A 361 -2.42 -10.47 31.86
C GLU A 361 -1.38 -9.87 30.92
N LEU A 362 -0.10 -10.07 31.21
CA LEU A 362 1.01 -9.60 30.37
C LEU A 362 0.93 -10.18 28.96
N ILE A 363 0.75 -11.50 28.83
CA ILE A 363 0.76 -12.13 27.50
C ILE A 363 -0.46 -11.76 26.67
N VAL A 364 -1.65 -11.69 27.27
CA VAL A 364 -2.87 -11.25 26.59
C VAL A 364 -2.74 -9.79 26.12
N PHE A 365 -2.17 -8.92 26.96
CA PHE A 365 -1.93 -7.53 26.58
C PHE A 365 -0.94 -7.41 25.43
N LEU A 366 0.20 -8.14 25.49
CA LEU A 366 1.22 -8.14 24.44
C LEU A 366 0.71 -8.69 23.10
N GLN A 367 -0.21 -9.64 23.14
CA GLN A 367 -0.86 -10.18 21.95
C GLN A 367 -1.97 -9.29 21.39
N ASN A 368 -2.47 -8.31 22.16
CA ASN A 368 -3.58 -7.44 21.79
C ASN A 368 -3.31 -5.99 22.22
N LEU A 369 -2.29 -5.37 21.61
CA LEU A 369 -1.95 -3.99 21.94
C LEU A 369 -3.08 -3.01 21.58
N PRO A 370 -3.36 -2.00 22.42
CA PRO A 370 -4.46 -1.06 22.22
C PRO A 370 -4.10 0.03 21.20
N THR A 371 -3.85 -0.36 19.98
CA THR A 371 -3.44 0.51 18.87
C THR A 371 -4.58 0.91 17.92
N ALA A 372 -5.80 0.37 18.15
CA ALA A 372 -6.97 0.58 17.29
C ALA A 372 -7.36 2.07 17.13
N ASN A 373 -7.14 2.87 18.17
CA ASN A 373 -7.46 4.30 18.18
C ASN A 373 -6.24 5.21 17.94
N TRP A 374 -5.11 4.65 17.54
CA TRP A 374 -3.93 5.44 17.21
C TRP A 374 -4.18 6.32 15.99
N THR A 375 -3.57 7.48 16.01
CA THR A 375 -3.61 8.49 14.94
C THR A 375 -2.35 8.43 14.06
N ILE A 376 -2.31 9.22 13.00
CA ILE A 376 -1.10 9.39 12.17
C ILE A 376 0.02 10.00 13.00
N GLU A 377 -0.31 10.92 13.90
CA GLU A 377 0.64 11.58 14.80
C GLU A 377 1.29 10.56 15.76
N ASP A 378 0.52 9.59 16.28
CA ASP A 378 1.06 8.51 17.12
C ASP A 378 2.03 7.63 16.32
N MET A 379 1.69 7.30 15.07
CA MET A 379 2.58 6.55 14.18
C MET A 379 3.85 7.36 13.84
N ASP A 380 3.72 8.64 13.53
CA ASP A 380 4.86 9.52 13.27
C ASP A 380 5.79 9.63 14.48
N MET A 381 5.22 9.69 15.69
CA MET A 381 5.99 9.67 16.94
C MET A 381 6.71 8.34 17.17
N LEU A 382 6.03 7.21 16.89
CA LEU A 382 6.64 5.88 16.94
C LEU A 382 7.83 5.79 15.99
N LEU A 383 7.67 6.21 14.73
CA LEU A 383 8.72 6.19 13.72
C LEU A 383 9.90 7.09 14.09
N ALA A 384 9.64 8.30 14.57
CA ALA A 384 10.68 9.24 15.02
C ALA A 384 11.49 8.70 16.19
N LYS A 385 10.82 8.13 17.22
CA LYS A 385 11.48 7.48 18.36
C LYS A 385 12.31 6.27 17.90
N SER A 386 11.76 5.44 17.02
CA SER A 386 12.46 4.27 16.46
C SER A 386 13.72 4.66 15.71
N TYR A 387 13.66 5.72 14.92
CA TYR A 387 14.82 6.25 14.21
C TYR A 387 15.89 6.78 15.18
N SER A 388 15.47 7.52 16.21
CA SER A 388 16.38 8.02 17.24
C SER A 388 17.10 6.88 17.97
N ILE A 389 16.37 5.81 18.35
CA ILE A 389 16.95 4.64 18.98
C ILE A 389 17.91 3.93 18.01
N LYS A 390 17.56 3.79 16.73
CA LYS A 390 18.43 3.23 15.71
C LYS A 390 19.76 3.99 15.62
N VAL A 391 19.71 5.31 15.53
CA VAL A 391 20.92 6.15 15.43
C VAL A 391 21.79 6.03 16.69
N LEU A 392 21.19 6.02 17.89
CA LEU A 392 21.93 5.98 19.15
C LEU A 392 22.55 4.62 19.46
N TYR A 393 21.89 3.52 19.08
CA TYR A 393 22.26 2.20 19.59
C TYR A 393 22.70 1.18 18.51
N SER A 394 22.60 1.47 17.19
CA SER A 394 22.94 0.51 16.13
C SER A 394 24.33 -0.09 16.31
N ASN A 395 25.35 0.73 16.51
CA ASN A 395 26.74 0.28 16.66
C ASN A 395 26.95 -0.60 17.90
N SER A 396 26.28 -0.28 19.02
CA SER A 396 26.45 -1.02 20.27
C SER A 396 25.74 -2.38 20.28
N ILE A 397 24.70 -2.53 19.46
CA ILE A 397 23.91 -3.77 19.33
C ILE A 397 24.62 -4.74 18.38
N ILE A 398 25.24 -4.24 17.32
CA ILE A 398 26.03 -5.06 16.38
C ILE A 398 27.18 -5.74 17.14
N LEU A 399 27.93 -5.01 17.95
CA LEU A 399 29.07 -5.56 18.72
C LEU A 399 28.66 -6.66 19.71
N LYS A 400 27.46 -6.58 20.34
CA LYS A 400 26.96 -7.64 21.23
C LYS A 400 26.45 -8.88 20.49
N SER A 401 25.92 -8.73 19.27
CA SER A 401 25.42 -9.86 18.48
C SER A 401 26.54 -10.76 17.97
N ASP A 402 27.70 -10.18 17.67
CA ASP A 402 28.86 -10.91 17.13
C ASP A 402 29.70 -11.54 18.24
N GLY A 403 29.68 -11.00 19.47
CA GLY A 403 30.39 -11.51 20.63
C GLY A 403 29.76 -12.71 21.33
N LYS A 404 28.51 -13.08 21.03
CA LYS A 404 27.85 -14.27 21.61
C LYS A 404 27.94 -15.52 20.72
N ASN A 405 28.59 -15.43 19.56
CA ASN A 405 28.84 -16.54 18.64
C ASN A 405 30.30 -17.07 18.71
N GLN A 406 31.06 -16.72 19.76
CA GLN A 406 32.34 -17.33 20.10
C GLN A 406 32.19 -18.20 21.39
#